data_698a21c6d7d844724eb4a42a95282d54
#
_entry.id   698a21c6d7d844724eb4a42a95282d54
#
_cell.length_a   1.000
_cell.length_b   1.000
_cell.length_c   1.000
_cell.angle_alpha   90.00
_cell.angle_beta   90.00
_cell.angle_gamma   90.00
#
_symmetry.space_group_name_H-M   'P 1'
#
loop_
_entity.id
_entity.type
_entity.pdbx_description
1 polymer ?
#
loop_
_entity_poly.entity_id
_entity_poly.type
_entity_poly.pdbx_seq_one_letter_code
_entity_poly.pdbx_strand_id
1 'polypeptide(L)'
;QYAPEWVWAQNQDLPAPGVRGMGNTYTGNISDQPDRFGTDAFVRGYTGQSYVKAHLGPLAIGLSSENIFWGPGRFAGIVMTDNAPGIRHFTFETNKPLKTRWGTLEGQLISGKKMRSGFIYTTGPNADGSSLPEVVRAPELDTVFSVITAAAGVWNPIWLPGLSLGITREIWTEGPVSADASERDYIALFYTNPFRGAGGGTEVDVDQMASLFFRYVMPESHAEFYGEYGFDDNRYDLEDLLVSPEHSRAYLIGFNKLQSISGNTEYIDFTYEITQLEGSKEMINRIQFGYPVFYDSDYNHYGQQIGSGIGNGSNQWIVSVDHVKNNRRIGLIYERIARNNDKLYAGQVPWVATWYGFDFTKKYVDSSLGVNYQERFGPILFWGKALLTQTYNWNHWYDPAGTSSPMRANGYNVKSLNVFVGCTIFI
;
A
#
# COMPACT_ATOMS: atom_id res chain seq x y z
N GLN A 1 -14.39 8.88 -7.61
CA GLN A 1 -13.74 7.83 -8.38
C GLN A 1 -14.66 7.39 -9.52
N TYR A 2 -14.11 7.18 -10.68
CA TYR A 2 -14.80 6.69 -11.87
C TYR A 2 -14.08 5.43 -12.35
N ALA A 3 -14.81 4.32 -12.43
CA ALA A 3 -14.39 3.12 -13.13
C ALA A 3 -15.22 3.04 -14.43
N PRO A 4 -14.62 3.15 -15.60
CA PRO A 4 -15.34 2.95 -16.86
C PRO A 4 -15.80 1.51 -16.99
N GLU A 5 -16.84 1.31 -17.79
CA GLU A 5 -17.18 -0.04 -18.23
C GLU A 5 -15.94 -0.69 -18.84
N TRP A 6 -15.56 -1.83 -18.32
CA TRP A 6 -14.31 -2.45 -18.75
C TRP A 6 -14.41 -3.03 -20.14
N VAL A 7 -13.51 -2.59 -21.02
CA VAL A 7 -13.34 -3.08 -22.39
C VAL A 7 -12.88 -4.56 -22.44
N TRP A 8 -12.82 -5.22 -21.33
CA TRP A 8 -12.44 -6.62 -21.20
C TRP A 8 -13.33 -7.56 -22.02
N ALA A 9 -14.62 -7.24 -22.13
CA ALA A 9 -15.57 -8.02 -22.94
C ALA A 9 -15.23 -8.04 -24.43
N GLN A 10 -14.39 -7.13 -24.89
CA GLN A 10 -13.98 -7.03 -26.29
C GLN A 10 -12.68 -7.77 -26.60
N ASN A 11 -11.93 -8.16 -25.58
CA ASN A 11 -10.65 -8.87 -25.76
C ASN A 11 -10.84 -10.34 -25.40
N GLN A 12 -11.27 -11.14 -26.37
CA GLN A 12 -11.53 -12.58 -26.21
C GLN A 12 -10.30 -13.40 -25.79
N ASP A 13 -9.10 -12.78 -25.84
CA ASP A 13 -7.85 -13.42 -25.44
C ASP A 13 -7.57 -13.35 -23.94
N LEU A 14 -8.39 -12.62 -23.18
CA LEU A 14 -8.25 -12.53 -21.72
C LEU A 14 -9.28 -13.44 -21.04
N PRO A 15 -8.90 -14.03 -19.89
CA PRO A 15 -9.83 -14.86 -19.12
C PRO A 15 -11.06 -14.07 -18.68
N ALA A 16 -12.18 -14.75 -18.47
CA ALA A 16 -13.43 -14.15 -18.03
C ALA A 16 -13.24 -13.32 -16.73
N PRO A 17 -14.02 -12.23 -16.53
CA PRO A 17 -13.87 -11.33 -15.39
C PRO A 17 -13.82 -12.04 -14.02
N GLY A 18 -14.68 -13.01 -13.79
CA GLY A 18 -14.75 -13.72 -12.52
C GLY A 18 -13.50 -14.55 -12.16
N VAL A 19 -12.73 -14.97 -13.16
CA VAL A 19 -11.45 -15.68 -12.92
C VAL A 19 -10.32 -14.70 -12.62
N ARG A 20 -10.48 -13.44 -13.01
CA ARG A 20 -9.47 -12.40 -12.84
C ARG A 20 -9.46 -11.84 -11.44
N GLY A 21 -10.60 -11.82 -10.78
CA GLY A 21 -10.75 -11.34 -9.42
C GLY A 21 -10.06 -12.19 -8.35
N MET A 22 -9.50 -13.33 -8.70
CA MET A 22 -8.63 -14.10 -7.79
C MET A 22 -7.22 -13.52 -7.70
N GLY A 23 -7.01 -12.28 -8.10
CA GLY A 23 -5.70 -11.64 -8.14
C GLY A 23 -5.01 -11.49 -6.81
N ASN A 24 -5.73 -11.36 -5.73
CA ASN A 24 -5.18 -11.59 -4.40
C ASN A 24 -5.57 -12.98 -3.93
N THR A 25 -4.90 -13.97 -4.45
CA THR A 25 -5.13 -15.37 -4.15
C THR A 25 -4.85 -15.75 -2.69
N TYR A 26 -4.25 -14.87 -1.88
CA TYR A 26 -4.02 -15.13 -0.46
C TYR A 26 -5.31 -15.01 0.35
N THR A 27 -6.10 -14.02 0.06
CA THR A 27 -7.17 -13.59 0.94
C THR A 27 -8.55 -13.60 0.27
N GLY A 28 -8.62 -13.91 -1.04
CA GLY A 28 -9.88 -13.74 -1.79
C GLY A 28 -10.30 -12.27 -1.91
N ASN A 29 -9.39 -11.34 -1.65
CA ASN A 29 -9.66 -9.93 -1.56
C ASN A 29 -9.53 -9.24 -2.92
N ILE A 30 -10.45 -8.33 -3.22
CA ILE A 30 -10.48 -7.51 -4.43
C ILE A 30 -9.64 -6.23 -4.33
N SER A 31 -8.92 -6.03 -3.23
CA SER A 31 -8.15 -4.80 -2.98
C SER A 31 -7.15 -4.54 -4.11
N ASP A 32 -7.20 -3.32 -4.62
CA ASP A 32 -6.38 -2.81 -5.73
C ASP A 32 -6.51 -3.58 -7.06
N GLN A 33 -7.42 -4.55 -7.14
CA GLN A 33 -7.65 -5.24 -8.40
C GLN A 33 -8.34 -4.33 -9.42
N PRO A 34 -8.01 -4.43 -10.71
CA PRO A 34 -8.64 -3.63 -11.75
C PRO A 34 -10.15 -3.81 -11.83
N ASP A 35 -10.62 -5.01 -11.58
CA ASP A 35 -12.03 -5.44 -11.66
C ASP A 35 -12.79 -5.30 -10.33
N ARG A 36 -12.19 -4.67 -9.30
CA ARG A 36 -12.80 -4.51 -7.98
C ARG A 36 -14.15 -3.77 -7.95
N PHE A 37 -14.53 -3.14 -9.02
CA PHE A 37 -15.82 -2.47 -9.21
C PHE A 37 -16.78 -3.23 -10.13
N GLY A 38 -16.49 -4.52 -10.40
CA GLY A 38 -17.28 -5.33 -11.33
C GLY A 38 -17.05 -4.92 -12.79
N THR A 39 -18.00 -5.29 -13.65
CA THR A 39 -17.93 -5.07 -15.10
C THR A 39 -18.60 -3.76 -15.52
N ASP A 40 -19.54 -3.25 -14.73
CA ASP A 40 -20.31 -2.06 -15.05
C ASP A 40 -19.55 -0.78 -14.70
N ALA A 41 -19.93 0.33 -15.33
CA ALA A 41 -19.39 1.64 -15.00
C ALA A 41 -19.78 2.04 -13.57
N PHE A 42 -18.81 2.52 -12.81
CA PHE A 42 -19.00 2.90 -11.41
C PHE A 42 -18.44 4.28 -11.12
N VAL A 43 -19.20 5.09 -10.39
CA VAL A 43 -18.82 6.45 -9.98
C VAL A 43 -19.03 6.60 -8.48
N ARG A 44 -18.00 7.06 -7.78
CA ARG A 44 -18.06 7.43 -6.36
C ARG A 44 -17.38 8.76 -6.10
N GLY A 45 -18.05 9.64 -5.35
CA GLY A 45 -17.47 10.87 -4.85
C GLY A 45 -16.84 10.68 -3.47
N TYR A 46 -15.73 11.36 -3.22
CA TYR A 46 -15.05 11.40 -1.93
C TYR A 46 -14.94 12.84 -1.43
N THR A 47 -14.79 13.00 -0.11
CA THR A 47 -14.53 14.30 0.52
C THR A 47 -13.16 14.88 0.14
N GLY A 48 -12.29 14.06 -0.44
CA GLY A 48 -10.94 14.47 -0.85
C GLY A 48 -10.07 14.87 0.33
N GLN A 49 -9.14 15.78 0.08
CA GLN A 49 -8.17 16.29 1.05
C GLN A 49 -8.80 17.44 1.87
N SER A 50 -9.76 17.10 2.74
CA SER A 50 -10.54 18.11 3.48
C SER A 50 -10.37 17.93 4.99
N TYR A 51 -10.27 19.05 5.70
CA TYR A 51 -10.17 19.04 7.16
C TYR A 51 -10.76 20.28 7.82
N VAL A 52 -11.10 20.14 9.09
CA VAL A 52 -11.38 21.23 10.03
C VAL A 52 -10.57 20.98 11.28
N LYS A 53 -9.55 21.82 11.54
CA LYS A 53 -8.63 21.68 12.65
C LYS A 53 -8.57 22.93 13.51
N ALA A 54 -8.57 22.76 14.83
CA ALA A 54 -8.30 23.83 15.81
C ALA A 54 -6.84 23.72 16.27
N HIS A 55 -6.12 24.84 16.23
CA HIS A 55 -4.74 24.93 16.64
C HIS A 55 -4.61 25.41 18.07
N LEU A 56 -3.96 24.64 18.93
CA LEU A 56 -3.76 24.88 20.35
C LEU A 56 -2.24 24.97 20.66
N GLY A 57 -1.66 26.12 20.32
CA GLY A 57 -0.20 26.30 20.41
C GLY A 57 0.54 25.41 19.41
N PRO A 58 1.40 24.48 19.85
CA PRO A 58 2.11 23.56 18.98
C PRO A 58 1.28 22.32 18.58
N LEU A 59 0.07 22.17 19.08
CA LEU A 59 -0.81 21.04 18.85
C LEU A 59 -1.99 21.43 17.99
N ALA A 60 -2.57 20.47 17.30
CA ALA A 60 -3.82 20.61 16.56
C ALA A 60 -4.73 19.41 16.84
N ILE A 61 -6.04 19.67 16.80
CA ILE A 61 -7.09 18.68 16.97
C ILE A 61 -8.20 18.95 15.95
N GLY A 62 -8.76 17.91 15.33
CA GLY A 62 -9.79 18.12 14.35
C GLY A 62 -10.34 16.87 13.71
N LEU A 63 -11.12 17.10 12.66
CA LEU A 63 -11.65 16.08 11.77
C LEU A 63 -11.00 16.26 10.40
N SER A 64 -10.60 15.16 9.79
CA SER A 64 -9.92 15.16 8.49
C SER A 64 -10.36 13.97 7.64
N SER A 65 -10.23 14.16 6.33
CA SER A 65 -10.27 13.11 5.32
C SER A 65 -9.06 13.20 4.40
N GLU A 66 -7.99 13.86 4.86
CA GLU A 66 -6.72 13.90 4.14
C GLU A 66 -6.10 12.50 4.08
N ASN A 67 -5.41 12.22 2.99
CA ASN A 67 -4.53 11.07 2.93
C ASN A 67 -3.38 11.25 3.92
N ILE A 68 -2.99 10.14 4.52
CA ILE A 68 -1.89 10.09 5.48
C ILE A 68 -0.80 9.24 4.87
N PHE A 69 0.42 9.75 4.89
CA PHE A 69 1.60 9.02 4.47
C PHE A 69 2.63 9.04 5.60
N TRP A 70 2.85 7.90 6.24
CA TRP A 70 3.82 7.75 7.30
C TRP A 70 5.05 6.97 6.82
N GLY A 71 6.17 7.25 7.43
CA GLY A 71 7.44 6.65 7.04
C GLY A 71 8.30 7.56 6.15
N PRO A 72 9.51 7.16 5.86
CA PRO A 72 10.49 7.96 5.13
C PRO A 72 10.49 7.71 3.62
N GLY A 73 9.73 6.73 3.13
CA GLY A 73 9.71 6.32 1.72
C GLY A 73 9.24 7.45 0.80
N ARG A 74 9.75 7.46 -0.41
CA ARG A 74 9.39 8.46 -1.43
C ARG A 74 8.39 7.94 -2.45
N PHE A 75 8.40 6.63 -2.71
CA PHE A 75 7.54 5.98 -3.69
C PHE A 75 6.60 4.97 -3.05
N ALA A 76 7.03 4.39 -1.93
CA ALA A 76 6.22 3.49 -1.13
C ALA A 76 6.33 3.83 0.36
N GLY A 77 5.37 3.37 1.13
CA GLY A 77 5.39 3.34 2.59
C GLY A 77 4.90 1.99 3.04
N ILE A 78 5.19 1.59 4.26
CA ILE A 78 4.80 0.26 4.73
C ILE A 78 3.44 0.32 5.40
N VAL A 79 3.26 1.13 6.44
CA VAL A 79 2.06 1.06 7.27
C VAL A 79 0.91 1.85 6.64
N MET A 80 1.05 3.13 6.44
CA MET A 80 -0.02 3.98 5.90
C MET A 80 0.47 4.86 4.76
N THR A 81 -0.26 4.83 3.63
CA THR A 81 0.09 5.56 2.43
C THR A 81 -1.12 6.28 1.82
N ASP A 82 -0.88 7.00 0.75
CA ASP A 82 -1.89 7.65 -0.07
C ASP A 82 -2.46 6.78 -1.20
N ASN A 83 -2.23 5.45 -1.15
CA ASN A 83 -2.77 4.51 -2.13
C ASN A 83 -4.30 4.41 -2.05
N ALA A 84 -4.85 4.28 -0.84
CA ALA A 84 -6.30 4.34 -0.63
C ALA A 84 -6.79 5.79 -0.56
N PRO A 85 -8.07 6.07 -0.84
CA PRO A 85 -8.67 7.38 -0.52
C PRO A 85 -8.51 7.71 0.96
N GLY A 86 -8.47 9.00 1.30
CA GLY A 86 -8.33 9.43 2.69
C GLY A 86 -9.47 8.93 3.59
N ILE A 87 -9.11 8.34 4.70
CA ILE A 87 -10.03 7.84 5.72
C ILE A 87 -10.64 9.03 6.46
N ARG A 88 -11.94 9.04 6.68
CA ARG A 88 -12.55 10.05 7.57
C ARG A 88 -12.21 9.73 9.01
N HIS A 89 -11.43 10.60 9.64
CA HIS A 89 -10.87 10.37 10.96
C HIS A 89 -10.86 11.63 11.83
N PHE A 90 -10.88 11.43 13.12
CA PHE A 90 -10.43 12.39 14.12
C PHE A 90 -8.91 12.40 14.12
N THR A 91 -8.29 13.58 14.22
CA THR A 91 -6.84 13.73 14.32
C THR A 91 -6.46 14.55 15.54
N PHE A 92 -5.38 14.13 16.19
CA PHE A 92 -4.64 14.90 17.20
C PHE A 92 -3.16 14.86 16.81
N GLU A 93 -2.56 16.01 16.56
CA GLU A 93 -1.24 16.06 15.97
C GLU A 93 -0.43 17.26 16.46
N THR A 94 0.88 17.19 16.28
CA THR A 94 1.75 18.36 16.39
C THR A 94 1.69 19.16 15.08
N ASN A 95 1.41 20.45 15.16
CA ASN A 95 1.50 21.37 14.02
C ASN A 95 2.85 22.11 13.96
N LYS A 96 3.66 21.96 15.02
CA LYS A 96 5.04 22.44 15.14
C LYS A 96 5.84 21.45 15.98
N PRO A 97 7.12 21.22 15.63
CA PRO A 97 7.96 20.34 16.42
C PRO A 97 8.05 20.78 17.89
N LEU A 98 7.79 19.86 18.81
CA LEU A 98 7.90 20.08 20.24
C LEU A 98 9.37 20.04 20.64
N LYS A 99 9.92 21.16 21.07
CA LYS A 99 11.32 21.26 21.49
C LYS A 99 11.53 20.65 22.89
N THR A 100 12.49 19.75 22.99
CA THR A 100 12.93 19.12 24.23
C THR A 100 14.43 19.31 24.42
N ARG A 101 14.95 18.97 25.59
CA ARG A 101 16.40 19.01 25.87
C ARG A 101 17.19 17.96 25.03
N TRP A 102 16.52 16.96 24.48
CA TRP A 102 17.14 15.88 23.70
C TRP A 102 16.93 16.00 22.18
N GLY A 103 16.19 17.03 21.73
CA GLY A 103 15.84 17.24 20.35
C GLY A 103 14.39 17.65 20.17
N THR A 104 13.82 17.39 18.99
CA THR A 104 12.43 17.71 18.70
C THR A 104 11.59 16.44 18.56
N LEU A 105 10.32 16.55 18.97
CA LEU A 105 9.31 15.49 18.85
C LEU A 105 8.16 15.99 17.97
N GLU A 106 7.71 15.11 17.08
CA GLU A 106 6.51 15.30 16.28
C GLU A 106 5.66 14.04 16.37
N GLY A 107 4.35 14.18 16.21
CA GLY A 107 3.46 13.01 16.25
C GLY A 107 2.07 13.32 15.78
N GLN A 108 1.39 12.26 15.40
CA GLN A 108 0.00 12.25 14.96
C GLN A 108 -0.70 11.02 15.53
N LEU A 109 -1.91 11.21 16.02
CA LEU A 109 -2.85 10.16 16.42
C LEU A 109 -4.12 10.33 15.60
N ILE A 110 -4.62 9.23 15.08
CA ILE A 110 -5.88 9.22 14.34
C ILE A 110 -6.81 8.15 14.87
N SER A 111 -8.12 8.38 14.69
CA SER A 111 -9.16 7.38 14.90
C SER A 111 -10.28 7.60 13.88
N GLY A 112 -10.64 6.58 13.12
CA GLY A 112 -11.54 6.76 11.99
C GLY A 112 -12.23 5.48 11.53
N LYS A 113 -12.92 5.59 10.39
CA LYS A 113 -13.73 4.53 9.82
C LYS A 113 -13.18 4.07 8.48
N LYS A 114 -12.76 2.80 8.42
CA LYS A 114 -12.49 2.10 7.16
C LYS A 114 -13.81 1.67 6.55
N MET A 115 -14.06 2.06 5.31
CA MET A 115 -15.28 1.72 4.58
C MET A 115 -15.02 0.56 3.63
N ARG A 116 -15.98 -0.32 3.47
CA ARG A 116 -15.93 -1.39 2.47
C ARG A 116 -16.12 -0.83 1.05
N SER A 117 -15.72 -1.60 0.05
CA SER A 117 -15.82 -1.21 -1.36
C SER A 117 -17.26 -1.09 -1.85
N GLY A 118 -18.20 -1.82 -1.24
CA GLY A 118 -19.56 -2.00 -1.73
C GLY A 118 -19.62 -3.03 -2.87
N PHE A 119 -18.60 -3.85 -3.00
CA PHE A 119 -18.52 -4.97 -3.95
C PHE A 119 -18.02 -6.21 -3.23
N ILE A 120 -18.49 -7.37 -3.69
CA ILE A 120 -18.09 -8.68 -3.17
C ILE A 120 -17.81 -9.64 -4.32
N TYR A 121 -17.02 -10.68 -4.05
CA TYR A 121 -17.01 -11.84 -4.89
C TYR A 121 -18.28 -12.66 -4.64
N THR A 122 -18.91 -13.11 -5.70
CA THR A 122 -19.86 -14.20 -5.61
C THR A 122 -19.13 -15.47 -5.14
N THR A 123 -19.87 -16.39 -4.57
CA THR A 123 -19.32 -17.70 -4.16
C THR A 123 -18.53 -18.33 -5.31
N GLY A 124 -17.38 -18.91 -4.95
CA GLY A 124 -16.47 -19.56 -5.92
C GLY A 124 -17.15 -20.62 -6.80
N PRO A 125 -16.42 -21.19 -7.75
CA PRO A 125 -16.99 -22.14 -8.70
C PRO A 125 -17.70 -23.26 -7.93
N ASN A 126 -18.87 -23.64 -8.41
CA ASN A 126 -19.51 -24.88 -8.00
C ASN A 126 -18.49 -26.03 -8.12
N ALA A 127 -18.67 -27.09 -7.37
CA ALA A 127 -17.79 -28.25 -7.43
C ALA A 127 -17.62 -28.82 -8.84
N ASP A 128 -18.51 -28.48 -9.77
CA ASP A 128 -18.49 -28.84 -11.17
C ASP A 128 -17.79 -27.80 -12.10
N GLY A 129 -17.30 -26.69 -11.52
CA GLY A 129 -16.65 -25.63 -12.27
C GLY A 129 -17.59 -24.78 -13.15
N SER A 130 -18.89 -24.90 -12.98
CA SER A 130 -19.88 -24.28 -13.88
C SER A 130 -20.10 -22.79 -13.68
N SER A 131 -19.66 -22.21 -12.57
CA SER A 131 -19.71 -20.77 -12.35
C SER A 131 -18.37 -20.26 -11.80
N LEU A 132 -17.85 -19.21 -12.44
CA LEU A 132 -16.66 -18.51 -11.96
C LEU A 132 -17.08 -17.42 -10.98
N PRO A 133 -16.26 -17.13 -9.95
CA PRO A 133 -16.55 -16.03 -9.05
C PRO A 133 -16.55 -14.70 -9.81
N GLU A 134 -17.57 -13.92 -9.62
CA GLU A 134 -17.72 -12.59 -10.23
C GLU A 134 -17.69 -11.52 -9.12
N VAL A 135 -17.22 -10.33 -9.45
CA VAL A 135 -17.33 -9.16 -8.58
C VAL A 135 -18.68 -8.49 -8.86
N VAL A 136 -19.53 -8.50 -7.86
CA VAL A 136 -20.88 -7.92 -7.96
C VAL A 136 -21.08 -6.78 -6.98
N ARG A 137 -21.95 -5.86 -7.36
CA ARG A 137 -22.35 -4.74 -6.50
C ARG A 137 -23.18 -5.25 -5.32
N ALA A 138 -22.80 -4.82 -4.10
CA ALA A 138 -23.48 -5.11 -2.84
C ALA A 138 -23.77 -3.78 -2.12
N PRO A 139 -24.85 -3.06 -2.49
CA PRO A 139 -25.14 -1.72 -1.96
C PRO A 139 -25.30 -1.67 -0.44
N GLU A 140 -25.70 -2.77 0.18
CA GLU A 140 -25.81 -2.92 1.63
C GLU A 140 -24.47 -2.72 2.35
N LEU A 141 -23.36 -2.94 1.67
CA LEU A 141 -22.02 -2.74 2.22
C LEU A 141 -21.53 -1.28 2.17
N ASP A 142 -22.24 -0.36 1.51
CA ASP A 142 -21.83 1.04 1.44
C ASP A 142 -21.81 1.76 2.80
N THR A 143 -22.61 1.27 3.75
CA THR A 143 -22.67 1.80 5.11
C THR A 143 -21.86 0.98 6.11
N VAL A 144 -21.35 -0.16 5.70
CA VAL A 144 -20.56 -1.04 6.54
C VAL A 144 -19.15 -0.50 6.69
N PHE A 145 -18.69 -0.43 7.92
CA PHE A 145 -17.35 0.04 8.25
C PHE A 145 -16.70 -0.81 9.35
N SER A 146 -15.39 -0.74 9.42
CA SER A 146 -14.58 -1.13 10.57
C SER A 146 -13.86 0.08 11.13
N VAL A 147 -13.37 -0.01 12.36
CA VAL A 147 -12.67 1.10 13.03
C VAL A 147 -11.16 0.92 12.88
N ILE A 148 -10.46 2.02 12.69
CA ILE A 148 -9.01 2.09 12.65
C ILE A 148 -8.52 3.16 13.62
N THR A 149 -7.52 2.82 14.43
CA THR A 149 -6.82 3.76 15.32
C THR A 149 -5.33 3.61 15.11
N ALA A 150 -4.66 4.72 14.85
CA ALA A 150 -3.24 4.65 14.52
C ALA A 150 -2.49 5.87 15.06
N ALA A 151 -1.19 5.67 15.32
CA ALA A 151 -0.30 6.75 15.75
C ALA A 151 1.06 6.65 15.07
N ALA A 152 1.64 7.82 14.81
CA ALA A 152 3.02 7.96 14.40
C ALA A 152 3.73 8.96 15.32
N GLY A 153 5.01 8.69 15.61
CA GLY A 153 5.87 9.59 16.36
C GLY A 153 7.24 9.67 15.74
N VAL A 154 7.84 10.85 15.72
CA VAL A 154 9.19 11.11 15.19
C VAL A 154 10.00 11.87 16.21
N TRP A 155 11.22 11.44 16.42
CA TRP A 155 12.22 12.10 17.23
C TRP A 155 13.44 12.50 16.39
N ASN A 156 13.80 13.78 16.46
CA ASN A 156 15.00 14.31 15.81
C ASN A 156 16.01 14.65 16.91
N PRO A 157 17.03 13.80 17.15
CA PRO A 157 17.99 13.98 18.23
C PRO A 157 18.90 15.20 18.02
N ILE A 158 19.13 15.99 19.07
CA ILE A 158 19.97 17.20 18.98
C ILE A 158 21.45 16.90 18.72
N TRP A 159 21.90 15.71 19.15
CA TRP A 159 23.31 15.31 19.07
C TRP A 159 23.71 14.72 17.70
N LEU A 160 22.75 14.43 16.82
CA LEU A 160 22.99 13.98 15.46
C LEU A 160 22.07 14.72 14.50
N PRO A 161 22.41 15.96 14.12
CA PRO A 161 21.64 16.75 13.17
C PRO A 161 21.44 16.00 11.84
N GLY A 162 20.23 16.05 11.32
CA GLY A 162 19.85 15.34 10.10
C GLY A 162 19.27 13.94 10.31
N LEU A 163 19.42 13.34 11.52
CA LEU A 163 18.76 12.09 11.84
C LEU A 163 17.33 12.34 12.31
N SER A 164 16.41 11.55 11.80
CA SER A 164 15.05 11.38 12.31
C SER A 164 14.83 9.89 12.58
N LEU A 165 14.29 9.57 13.74
CA LEU A 165 13.89 8.22 14.13
C LEU A 165 12.39 8.23 14.40
N GLY A 166 11.67 7.28 13.83
CA GLY A 166 10.23 7.24 13.97
C GLY A 166 9.69 5.86 14.25
N ILE A 167 8.47 5.87 14.74
CA ILE A 167 7.68 4.68 15.03
C ILE A 167 6.24 4.92 14.56
N THR A 168 5.62 3.90 14.01
CA THR A 168 4.17 3.87 13.74
C THR A 168 3.56 2.68 14.45
N ARG A 169 2.30 2.80 14.81
CA ARG A 169 1.47 1.69 15.26
C ARG A 169 0.04 1.92 14.83
N GLU A 170 -0.59 0.87 14.38
CA GLU A 170 -1.93 0.86 13.86
C GLU A 170 -2.67 -0.37 14.36
N ILE A 171 -3.96 -0.19 14.66
CA ILE A 171 -4.87 -1.24 15.10
C ILE A 171 -6.19 -1.03 14.38
N TRP A 172 -6.75 -2.09 13.83
CA TRP A 172 -8.07 -2.05 13.21
C TRP A 172 -8.92 -3.22 13.66
N THR A 173 -10.24 -3.02 13.63
CA THR A 173 -11.17 -4.10 13.87
C THR A 173 -11.31 -4.95 12.62
N GLU A 174 -11.28 -6.26 12.77
CA GLU A 174 -11.56 -7.21 11.71
C GLU A 174 -13.08 -7.29 11.45
N GLY A 175 -13.42 -7.41 10.17
CA GLY A 175 -14.81 -7.53 9.77
C GLY A 175 -15.66 -6.25 9.95
N PRO A 176 -16.96 -6.34 9.68
CA PRO A 176 -17.87 -5.21 9.79
C PRO A 176 -18.36 -5.05 11.25
N VAL A 177 -18.08 -3.91 11.84
CA VAL A 177 -18.50 -3.56 13.22
C VAL A 177 -19.48 -2.40 13.28
N SER A 178 -20.07 -2.03 12.15
CA SER A 178 -20.92 -0.84 12.04
C SER A 178 -22.11 -0.78 13.00
N ALA A 179 -22.63 -1.93 13.43
CA ALA A 179 -23.73 -2.02 14.39
C ALA A 179 -23.24 -2.16 15.86
N ASP A 180 -22.04 -2.72 16.04
CA ASP A 180 -21.55 -3.16 17.35
C ASP A 180 -20.32 -2.37 17.81
N ALA A 181 -19.88 -1.35 16.99
CA ALA A 181 -18.74 -0.51 17.32
C ALA A 181 -18.95 0.20 18.66
N SER A 182 -18.10 -0.09 19.62
CA SER A 182 -18.07 0.50 20.94
C SER A 182 -17.12 1.70 20.99
N GLU A 183 -17.22 2.53 22.04
CA GLU A 183 -16.26 3.63 22.26
C GLU A 183 -14.82 3.10 22.38
N ARG A 184 -14.63 1.87 22.86
CA ARG A 184 -13.32 1.24 23.02
C ARG A 184 -12.63 0.99 21.69
N ASP A 185 -13.38 0.65 20.65
CA ASP A 185 -12.80 0.36 19.32
C ASP A 185 -12.12 1.62 18.74
N TYR A 186 -12.69 2.81 19.02
CA TYR A 186 -12.09 4.10 18.59
C TYR A 186 -10.84 4.51 19.36
N ILE A 187 -10.48 3.80 20.41
CA ILE A 187 -9.30 4.05 21.23
C ILE A 187 -8.50 2.77 21.46
N ALA A 188 -8.66 1.76 20.60
CA ALA A 188 -8.03 0.44 20.71
C ALA A 188 -6.50 0.51 20.91
N LEU A 189 -5.86 1.50 20.29
CA LEU A 189 -4.42 1.74 20.43
C LEU A 189 -3.93 1.84 21.89
N PHE A 190 -4.79 2.32 22.81
CA PHE A 190 -4.44 2.51 24.21
C PHE A 190 -4.69 1.27 25.10
N TYR A 191 -5.48 0.32 24.64
CA TYR A 191 -5.85 -0.89 25.38
C TYR A 191 -5.18 -2.15 24.87
N THR A 192 -4.81 -2.20 23.60
CA THR A 192 -4.23 -3.38 22.99
C THR A 192 -2.74 -3.47 23.33
N ASN A 193 -2.34 -4.60 23.91
CA ASN A 193 -0.93 -4.83 24.21
C ASN A 193 -0.14 -5.13 22.92
N PRO A 194 0.95 -4.42 22.61
CA PRO A 194 1.76 -4.70 21.43
C PRO A 194 2.44 -6.08 21.43
N PHE A 195 2.52 -6.73 22.59
CA PHE A 195 3.16 -8.03 22.80
C PHE A 195 2.20 -9.18 23.11
N ARG A 196 0.90 -8.94 23.03
CA ARG A 196 -0.11 -9.99 23.16
C ARG A 196 -1.16 -9.75 22.11
N GLY A 197 -1.52 -10.79 21.37
CA GLY A 197 -2.62 -10.74 20.45
C GLY A 197 -3.89 -10.20 21.11
N ALA A 198 -4.75 -9.67 20.32
CA ALA A 198 -6.00 -9.05 20.74
C ALA A 198 -6.98 -10.00 21.46
N GLY A 199 -6.61 -11.26 21.70
CA GLY A 199 -7.38 -12.27 22.40
C GLY A 199 -7.70 -12.00 23.89
N GLY A 200 -7.65 -10.76 24.34
CA GLY A 200 -7.84 -10.37 25.73
C GLY A 200 -9.05 -9.47 25.95
N GLY A 201 -10.27 -9.88 25.61
CA GLY A 201 -11.49 -9.28 26.19
C GLY A 201 -12.11 -8.12 25.41
N THR A 202 -11.87 -7.99 24.12
CA THR A 202 -12.73 -7.22 23.21
C THR A 202 -13.73 -8.17 22.58
N GLU A 203 -14.98 -7.74 22.44
CA GLU A 203 -16.03 -8.53 21.76
C GLU A 203 -15.79 -8.59 20.24
N VAL A 204 -14.83 -7.83 19.72
CA VAL A 204 -14.48 -7.71 18.31
C VAL A 204 -13.01 -8.09 18.15
N ASP A 205 -12.72 -8.95 17.18
CA ASP A 205 -11.36 -9.28 16.80
C ASP A 205 -10.68 -8.05 16.22
N VAL A 206 -9.44 -7.83 16.60
CA VAL A 206 -8.63 -6.72 16.11
C VAL A 206 -7.28 -7.24 15.64
N ASP A 207 -6.79 -6.64 14.58
CA ASP A 207 -5.47 -6.86 14.05
C ASP A 207 -4.60 -5.61 14.21
N GLN A 208 -3.29 -5.75 14.13
CA GLN A 208 -2.36 -4.66 14.38
C GLN A 208 -1.10 -4.75 13.53
N MET A 209 -0.56 -3.57 13.24
CA MET A 209 0.69 -3.39 12.51
C MET A 209 1.53 -2.30 13.18
N ALA A 210 2.84 -2.42 13.05
CA ALA A 210 3.76 -1.40 13.53
C ALA A 210 4.97 -1.28 12.60
N SER A 211 5.63 -0.12 12.60
CA SER A 211 6.93 0.03 11.96
C SER A 211 7.89 0.89 12.79
N LEU A 212 9.16 0.65 12.56
CA LEU A 212 10.26 1.51 12.99
C LEU A 212 10.93 2.08 11.75
N PHE A 213 11.24 3.36 11.74
CA PHE A 213 11.90 3.97 10.61
C PHE A 213 12.96 4.99 11.00
N PHE A 214 13.86 5.23 10.07
CA PHE A 214 14.83 6.30 10.19
C PHE A 214 14.97 7.04 8.86
N ARG A 215 15.38 8.30 8.94
CA ARG A 215 15.82 9.12 7.82
C ARG A 215 17.04 9.90 8.24
N TYR A 216 18.12 9.81 7.49
CA TYR A 216 19.34 10.54 7.73
C TYR A 216 19.67 11.45 6.55
N VAL A 217 19.49 12.74 6.76
CA VAL A 217 19.82 13.79 5.77
C VAL A 217 21.23 14.26 6.04
N MET A 218 22.05 14.26 4.99
CA MET A 218 23.45 14.71 4.98
C MET A 218 23.55 15.98 4.12
N PRO A 219 23.32 17.18 4.67
CA PRO A 219 23.21 18.42 3.89
C PRO A 219 24.48 18.74 3.11
N GLU A 220 25.65 18.55 3.70
CA GLU A 220 26.93 18.83 3.05
C GLU A 220 27.18 17.93 1.83
N SER A 221 26.72 16.70 1.89
CA SER A 221 26.79 15.73 0.78
C SER A 221 25.61 15.83 -0.17
N HIS A 222 24.61 16.67 0.11
CA HIS A 222 23.34 16.72 -0.63
C HIS A 222 22.73 15.32 -0.84
N ALA A 223 22.74 14.50 0.19
CA ALA A 223 22.29 13.13 0.14
C ALA A 223 21.43 12.79 1.35
N GLU A 224 20.59 11.78 1.20
CA GLU A 224 19.88 11.18 2.32
C GLU A 224 19.81 9.66 2.16
N PHE A 225 19.77 8.99 3.29
CA PHE A 225 19.54 7.57 3.39
C PHE A 225 18.39 7.33 4.37
N TYR A 226 17.49 6.43 4.03
CA TYR A 226 16.33 6.16 4.85
C TYR A 226 15.93 4.68 4.78
N GLY A 227 15.20 4.25 5.80
CA GLY A 227 14.67 2.91 5.84
C GLY A 227 13.53 2.78 6.83
N GLU A 228 12.69 1.80 6.59
CA GLU A 228 11.56 1.43 7.42
C GLU A 228 11.52 -0.09 7.55
N TYR A 229 11.20 -0.57 8.75
CA TYR A 229 11.02 -1.98 9.05
C TYR A 229 9.66 -2.15 9.73
N GLY A 230 8.75 -2.83 9.03
CA GLY A 230 7.39 -3.07 9.48
C GLY A 230 7.23 -4.47 10.04
N PHE A 231 6.27 -4.58 10.94
CA PHE A 231 5.81 -5.82 11.54
C PHE A 231 4.29 -5.88 11.38
N ASP A 232 3.82 -6.94 10.80
CA ASP A 232 2.42 -7.34 10.81
C ASP A 232 2.23 -8.40 11.88
N ASP A 233 1.06 -8.48 12.47
CA ASP A 233 0.80 -9.28 13.66
C ASP A 233 1.52 -8.80 14.94
N ASN A 234 1.11 -9.38 16.05
CA ASN A 234 1.77 -9.13 17.32
C ASN A 234 2.93 -10.08 17.57
N ARG A 235 3.88 -9.61 18.33
CA ARG A 235 4.93 -10.43 18.91
C ARG A 235 4.49 -10.92 20.27
N TYR A 236 4.72 -12.21 20.55
CA TYR A 236 4.34 -12.78 21.82
C TYR A 236 5.08 -12.09 22.98
N ASP A 237 6.38 -11.85 22.79
CA ASP A 237 7.24 -11.08 23.69
C ASP A 237 8.53 -10.62 22.98
N LEU A 238 9.47 -10.07 23.75
CA LEU A 238 10.77 -9.65 23.22
C LEU A 238 11.63 -10.85 22.76
N GLU A 239 11.48 -12.01 23.38
CA GLU A 239 12.20 -13.22 22.98
C GLU A 239 11.75 -13.69 21.61
N ASP A 240 10.45 -13.68 21.34
CA ASP A 240 9.89 -13.99 20.02
C ASP A 240 10.41 -13.03 18.93
N LEU A 241 10.48 -11.73 19.24
CA LEU A 241 11.09 -10.76 18.35
C LEU A 241 12.57 -11.04 18.06
N LEU A 242 13.32 -11.50 19.04
CA LEU A 242 14.76 -11.77 18.92
C LEU A 242 15.02 -13.10 18.21
N VAL A 243 14.18 -14.10 18.44
CA VAL A 243 14.31 -15.45 17.85
C VAL A 243 13.81 -15.47 16.40
N SER A 244 12.75 -14.75 16.09
CA SER A 244 12.14 -14.73 14.75
C SER A 244 11.86 -13.28 14.28
N PRO A 245 12.89 -12.47 14.07
CA PRO A 245 12.70 -11.06 13.65
C PRO A 245 12.04 -10.96 12.27
N GLU A 246 12.13 -12.01 11.46
CA GLU A 246 11.56 -12.06 10.10
C GLU A 246 10.10 -12.52 10.05
N HIS A 247 9.48 -12.81 11.19
CA HIS A 247 8.08 -13.18 11.25
C HIS A 247 7.20 -12.00 10.81
N SER A 248 6.40 -12.16 9.75
CA SER A 248 5.47 -11.15 9.21
C SER A 248 6.13 -9.78 9.04
N ARG A 249 7.33 -9.75 8.45
CA ARG A 249 8.08 -8.51 8.27
C ARG A 249 7.90 -7.91 6.91
N ALA A 250 7.99 -6.58 6.84
CA ALA A 250 8.24 -5.82 5.62
C ALA A 250 9.42 -4.87 5.83
N TYR A 251 10.08 -4.45 4.77
CA TYR A 251 11.08 -3.40 4.87
C TYR A 251 11.15 -2.54 3.61
N LEU A 252 11.59 -1.31 3.82
CA LEU A 252 11.88 -0.34 2.77
C LEU A 252 13.25 0.26 3.04
N ILE A 253 14.04 0.42 1.99
CA ILE A 253 15.34 1.10 2.05
C ILE A 253 15.45 2.02 0.84
N GLY A 254 15.87 3.26 1.07
CA GLY A 254 16.02 4.23 0.02
C GLY A 254 17.23 5.14 0.19
N PHE A 255 17.65 5.67 -0.93
CA PHE A 255 18.74 6.62 -1.04
C PHE A 255 18.36 7.71 -2.03
N ASN A 256 18.68 8.96 -1.68
CA ASN A 256 18.54 10.08 -2.60
C ASN A 256 19.81 10.92 -2.62
N LYS A 257 20.15 11.45 -3.79
CA LYS A 257 21.32 12.30 -4.03
C LYS A 257 20.98 13.44 -4.97
N LEU A 258 21.27 14.65 -4.55
CA LEU A 258 21.23 15.83 -5.40
C LEU A 258 22.65 16.13 -5.89
N GLN A 259 22.85 16.10 -7.20
CA GLN A 259 24.11 16.45 -7.84
C GLN A 259 23.97 17.81 -8.53
N SER A 260 24.62 18.84 -7.97
CA SER A 260 24.63 20.17 -8.60
C SER A 260 25.33 20.14 -9.98
N ILE A 261 24.70 20.82 -10.94
CA ILE A 261 25.27 21.09 -12.27
C ILE A 261 25.72 22.55 -12.32
N SER A 262 24.86 23.48 -11.91
CA SER A 262 25.14 24.90 -11.93
C SER A 262 24.52 25.61 -10.74
N GLY A 263 25.35 26.00 -9.80
CA GLY A 263 24.89 26.65 -8.55
C GLY A 263 23.84 25.85 -7.80
N ASN A 264 22.90 26.56 -7.18
CA ASN A 264 21.79 25.93 -6.43
C ASN A 264 20.49 25.84 -7.25
N THR A 265 20.52 26.21 -8.53
CA THR A 265 19.31 26.33 -9.35
C THR A 265 19.20 25.22 -10.40
N GLU A 266 20.26 24.44 -10.61
CA GLU A 266 20.27 23.36 -11.59
C GLU A 266 21.02 22.14 -11.03
N TYR A 267 20.31 21.00 -10.95
CA TYR A 267 20.85 19.75 -10.39
C TYR A 267 20.17 18.52 -10.97
N ILE A 268 20.83 17.39 -10.81
CA ILE A 268 20.22 16.07 -10.99
C ILE A 268 19.77 15.58 -9.63
N ASP A 269 18.53 15.12 -9.55
CA ASP A 269 17.94 14.44 -8.40
C ASP A 269 17.88 12.95 -8.73
N PHE A 270 18.70 12.15 -8.06
CA PHE A 270 18.72 10.70 -8.19
C PHE A 270 18.08 10.08 -6.97
N THR A 271 17.11 9.20 -7.17
CA THR A 271 16.49 8.41 -6.10
C THR A 271 16.50 6.93 -6.45
N TYR A 272 16.84 6.10 -5.47
CA TYR A 272 16.71 4.66 -5.52
C TYR A 272 16.00 4.16 -4.28
N GLU A 273 14.97 3.32 -4.47
CA GLU A 273 14.18 2.75 -3.37
C GLU A 273 13.85 1.29 -3.64
N ILE A 274 13.93 0.47 -2.60
CA ILE A 274 13.52 -0.93 -2.59
C ILE A 274 12.46 -1.09 -1.51
N THR A 275 11.36 -1.75 -1.85
CA THR A 275 10.31 -2.14 -0.91
C THR A 275 10.08 -3.63 -0.98
N GLN A 276 10.02 -4.28 0.16
CA GLN A 276 9.89 -5.73 0.27
C GLN A 276 8.76 -6.09 1.24
N LEU A 277 7.71 -6.67 0.69
CA LEU A 277 6.54 -7.17 1.42
C LEU A 277 6.40 -8.69 1.30
N GLU A 278 7.35 -9.36 0.64
CA GLU A 278 7.34 -10.82 0.54
C GLU A 278 7.52 -11.47 1.91
N GLY A 279 6.74 -12.49 2.18
CA GLY A 279 6.91 -13.32 3.36
C GLY A 279 8.33 -13.91 3.43
N SER A 280 8.86 -14.06 4.63
CA SER A 280 10.16 -14.70 4.81
C SER A 280 10.08 -16.20 4.48
N LYS A 281 11.19 -16.79 4.08
CA LYS A 281 11.28 -18.26 3.85
C LYS A 281 10.94 -19.06 5.10
N GLU A 282 11.26 -18.52 6.27
CA GLU A 282 10.93 -19.14 7.55
C GLU A 282 9.42 -19.26 7.70
N MET A 283 8.69 -18.18 7.45
CA MET A 283 7.23 -18.14 7.56
C MET A 283 6.57 -19.08 6.55
N ILE A 284 6.98 -19.00 5.29
CA ILE A 284 6.43 -19.82 4.20
C ILE A 284 6.61 -21.32 4.48
N ASN A 285 7.71 -21.72 5.12
CA ASN A 285 8.01 -23.12 5.39
C ASN A 285 7.44 -23.65 6.73
N ARG A 286 7.16 -22.78 7.70
CA ARG A 286 6.68 -23.19 9.03
C ARG A 286 5.18 -23.42 9.10
N ILE A 287 4.39 -22.71 8.28
CA ILE A 287 2.95 -22.72 8.38
C ILE A 287 2.34 -23.61 7.30
N GLN A 288 1.74 -24.72 7.73
CA GLN A 288 1.11 -25.71 6.84
C GLN A 288 -0.24 -25.25 6.28
N PHE A 289 -0.93 -24.32 6.97
CA PHE A 289 -2.28 -23.88 6.61
C PHE A 289 -2.38 -22.36 6.76
N GLY A 290 -2.23 -21.65 5.65
CA GLY A 290 -2.22 -20.20 5.62
C GLY A 290 -0.96 -19.64 6.26
N TYR A 291 -0.30 -18.72 5.64
CA TYR A 291 0.80 -18.01 6.25
C TYR A 291 0.46 -16.52 6.30
N PRO A 292 0.93 -15.85 7.35
CA PRO A 292 0.66 -14.45 7.47
C PRO A 292 1.29 -13.71 6.29
N VAL A 293 0.45 -12.97 5.61
CA VAL A 293 0.87 -11.98 4.62
C VAL A 293 1.02 -10.66 5.35
N PHE A 294 1.92 -9.83 4.84
CA PHE A 294 2.01 -8.48 5.35
C PHE A 294 0.78 -7.72 4.90
N TYR A 295 -0.16 -7.37 5.33
CA TYR A 295 -1.51 -6.87 5.05
C TYR A 295 -2.55 -7.98 4.94
N ASP A 296 -3.37 -8.06 5.93
CA ASP A 296 -4.58 -8.88 5.89
C ASP A 296 -5.60 -8.36 4.86
N SER A 297 -6.58 -9.23 4.55
CA SER A 297 -7.66 -8.97 3.62
C SER A 297 -8.46 -7.71 3.97
N ASP A 298 -8.59 -7.41 5.23
CA ASP A 298 -9.37 -6.29 5.73
C ASP A 298 -8.57 -4.97 5.85
N TYR A 299 -7.25 -5.00 5.57
CA TYR A 299 -6.42 -3.80 5.58
C TYR A 299 -6.62 -2.95 4.33
N ASN A 300 -7.86 -2.58 4.05
CA ASN A 300 -8.22 -1.76 2.90
C ASN A 300 -9.30 -0.72 3.24
N HIS A 301 -9.40 0.29 2.39
CA HIS A 301 -10.43 1.32 2.44
C HIS A 301 -11.02 1.53 1.05
N TYR A 302 -12.32 1.33 0.91
CA TYR A 302 -13.02 1.35 -0.38
C TYR A 302 -12.40 0.42 -1.44
N GLY A 303 -11.90 -0.75 -1.02
CA GLY A 303 -11.29 -1.72 -1.93
C GLY A 303 -9.89 -1.32 -2.41
N GLN A 304 -9.21 -0.42 -1.72
CA GLN A 304 -7.82 -0.07 -1.94
C GLN A 304 -6.98 -0.28 -0.69
N GLN A 305 -5.80 -0.84 -0.84
CA GLN A 305 -4.87 -1.10 0.25
C GLN A 305 -4.49 0.22 0.94
N ILE A 306 -4.57 0.26 2.27
CA ILE A 306 -4.19 1.45 3.07
C ILE A 306 -2.67 1.60 3.08
N GLY A 307 -1.94 0.48 3.15
CA GLY A 307 -0.49 0.44 3.06
C GLY A 307 0.05 0.59 1.64
N SER A 308 1.14 -0.08 1.34
CA SER A 308 1.81 0.03 0.04
C SER A 308 0.97 -0.48 -1.13
N GLY A 309 0.83 0.33 -2.16
CA GLY A 309 0.12 -0.01 -3.39
C GLY A 309 0.80 -1.08 -4.27
N ILE A 310 1.98 -1.57 -3.87
CA ILE A 310 2.59 -2.71 -4.56
C ILE A 310 1.89 -4.04 -4.26
N GLY A 311 1.10 -4.07 -3.15
CA GLY A 311 0.30 -5.23 -2.76
C GLY A 311 1.07 -6.29 -1.97
N ASN A 312 0.31 -7.20 -1.39
CA ASN A 312 0.82 -8.28 -0.53
C ASN A 312 1.83 -9.16 -1.26
N GLY A 313 2.78 -9.69 -0.51
CA GLY A 313 3.76 -10.65 -1.02
C GLY A 313 4.62 -10.13 -2.17
N SER A 314 4.68 -8.82 -2.35
CA SER A 314 5.32 -8.16 -3.49
C SER A 314 6.66 -7.54 -3.11
N ASN A 315 7.51 -7.33 -4.12
CA ASN A 315 8.70 -6.49 -3.98
C ASN A 315 8.77 -5.46 -5.12
N GLN A 316 9.35 -4.32 -4.81
CA GLN A 316 9.55 -3.21 -5.75
C GLN A 316 11.00 -2.77 -5.75
N TRP A 317 11.49 -2.44 -6.94
CA TRP A 317 12.70 -1.65 -7.18
C TRP A 317 12.31 -0.46 -8.01
N ILE A 318 12.71 0.72 -7.58
CA ILE A 318 12.42 1.94 -8.32
C ILE A 318 13.66 2.83 -8.36
N VAL A 319 13.92 3.40 -9.53
CA VAL A 319 14.96 4.37 -9.79
C VAL A 319 14.34 5.57 -10.49
N SER A 320 14.61 6.77 -9.98
CA SER A 320 14.24 8.02 -10.63
C SER A 320 15.47 8.89 -10.83
N VAL A 321 15.56 9.49 -11.99
CA VAL A 321 16.61 10.47 -12.34
C VAL A 321 15.93 11.68 -12.93
N ASP A 322 15.93 12.78 -12.19
CA ASP A 322 15.26 14.01 -12.57
C ASP A 322 16.29 15.13 -12.79
N HIS A 323 16.19 15.82 -13.91
CA HIS A 323 16.85 17.09 -14.12
C HIS A 323 15.95 18.20 -13.62
N VAL A 324 16.42 18.95 -12.64
CA VAL A 324 15.73 20.10 -12.07
C VAL A 324 16.46 21.37 -12.43
N LYS A 325 15.73 22.30 -13.00
CA LYS A 325 16.25 23.65 -13.34
C LYS A 325 15.23 24.70 -12.99
N ASN A 326 15.54 25.55 -12.02
CA ASN A 326 14.63 26.56 -11.48
C ASN A 326 13.29 25.94 -11.08
N ASN A 327 12.22 26.26 -11.83
CA ASN A 327 10.84 25.83 -11.56
C ASN A 327 10.41 24.61 -12.40
N ARG A 328 11.34 23.99 -13.14
CA ARG A 328 11.06 22.87 -14.03
C ARG A 328 11.79 21.62 -13.57
N ARG A 329 11.07 20.49 -13.57
CA ARG A 329 11.58 19.14 -13.35
C ARG A 329 11.20 18.27 -14.55
N ILE A 330 12.16 17.56 -15.11
CA ILE A 330 11.93 16.53 -16.12
C ILE A 330 12.73 15.31 -15.70
N GLY A 331 12.10 14.15 -15.66
CA GLY A 331 12.76 12.95 -15.18
C GLY A 331 12.38 11.68 -15.91
N LEU A 332 13.23 10.69 -15.73
CA LEU A 332 13.00 9.31 -16.12
C LEU A 332 12.80 8.48 -14.85
N ILE A 333 11.88 7.56 -14.91
CA ILE A 333 11.59 6.61 -13.83
C ILE A 333 11.57 5.19 -14.39
N TYR A 334 12.29 4.30 -13.74
CA TYR A 334 12.19 2.87 -13.97
C TYR A 334 11.66 2.20 -12.70
N GLU A 335 10.65 1.38 -12.85
CA GLU A 335 10.03 0.63 -11.76
C GLU A 335 9.89 -0.83 -12.14
N ARG A 336 10.21 -1.72 -11.21
CA ARG A 336 9.93 -3.14 -11.31
C ARG A 336 9.20 -3.60 -10.06
N ILE A 337 8.03 -4.19 -10.25
CA ILE A 337 7.26 -4.82 -9.16
C ILE A 337 7.13 -6.31 -9.48
N ALA A 338 7.62 -7.19 -8.60
CA ALA A 338 7.25 -8.59 -8.63
C ALA A 338 6.09 -8.78 -7.65
N ARG A 339 4.94 -9.17 -8.19
CA ARG A 339 3.69 -9.27 -7.43
C ARG A 339 3.52 -10.68 -6.87
N ASN A 340 3.06 -10.78 -5.62
CA ASN A 340 2.80 -12.05 -4.94
C ASN A 340 3.94 -13.07 -5.14
N ASN A 341 5.19 -12.63 -5.09
CA ASN A 341 6.34 -13.44 -5.45
C ASN A 341 6.62 -14.57 -4.44
N ASP A 342 6.17 -14.42 -3.22
CA ASP A 342 6.24 -15.43 -2.17
C ASP A 342 5.34 -16.65 -2.44
N LYS A 343 4.27 -16.50 -3.22
CA LYS A 343 3.45 -17.64 -3.68
C LYS A 343 4.21 -18.66 -4.50
N LEU A 344 5.29 -18.26 -5.13
CA LEU A 344 6.19 -19.21 -5.79
C LEU A 344 6.64 -20.31 -4.81
N TYR A 345 6.81 -19.98 -3.57
CA TYR A 345 7.24 -20.91 -2.52
C TYR A 345 6.07 -21.66 -1.90
N ALA A 346 4.91 -21.00 -1.75
CA ALA A 346 3.67 -21.66 -1.30
C ALA A 346 3.10 -22.64 -2.35
N GLY A 347 3.34 -22.39 -3.63
CA GLY A 347 2.95 -23.26 -4.76
C GLY A 347 3.68 -24.61 -4.83
N GLN A 348 4.61 -24.89 -3.90
CA GLN A 348 5.13 -26.23 -3.70
C GLN A 348 4.11 -27.20 -3.07
N VAL A 349 2.93 -26.69 -2.72
CA VAL A 349 1.78 -27.53 -2.35
C VAL A 349 1.03 -27.88 -3.64
N PRO A 350 1.15 -29.12 -4.15
CA PRO A 350 0.73 -29.49 -5.51
C PRO A 350 -0.75 -29.25 -5.83
N TRP A 351 -1.60 -29.15 -4.81
CA TRP A 351 -3.03 -28.98 -5.00
C TRP A 351 -3.47 -27.50 -5.23
N VAL A 352 -2.64 -26.52 -4.90
CA VAL A 352 -2.95 -25.11 -5.14
C VAL A 352 -2.58 -24.69 -6.56
N ALA A 353 -1.53 -25.27 -7.12
CA ALA A 353 -0.99 -24.89 -8.42
C ALA A 353 -1.88 -25.26 -9.63
N THR A 354 -2.79 -26.22 -9.46
CA THR A 354 -3.58 -26.76 -10.59
C THR A 354 -5.05 -26.42 -10.56
N TRP A 355 -5.54 -25.80 -9.49
CA TRP A 355 -6.99 -25.70 -9.24
C TRP A 355 -7.69 -24.65 -10.10
N TYR A 356 -7.01 -23.63 -10.64
CA TYR A 356 -7.69 -22.54 -11.33
C TYR A 356 -6.94 -21.98 -12.55
N GLY A 357 -6.05 -22.74 -13.15
CA GLY A 357 -5.28 -22.23 -14.29
C GLY A 357 -4.19 -21.23 -13.91
N PHE A 358 -3.72 -21.25 -12.65
CA PHE A 358 -2.58 -20.47 -12.19
C PHE A 358 -1.31 -21.32 -12.17
N ASP A 359 -0.22 -20.74 -12.65
CA ASP A 359 1.13 -21.31 -12.52
C ASP A 359 2.01 -20.34 -11.72
N PHE A 360 2.10 -20.55 -10.41
CA PHE A 360 2.91 -19.70 -9.52
C PHE A 360 4.42 -19.83 -9.77
N THR A 361 4.86 -20.79 -10.59
CA THR A 361 6.27 -20.84 -11.03
C THR A 361 6.58 -19.72 -12.03
N LYS A 362 5.56 -19.14 -12.65
CA LYS A 362 5.67 -17.99 -13.54
C LYS A 362 5.53 -16.71 -12.75
N LYS A 363 6.63 -16.01 -12.56
CA LYS A 363 6.66 -14.76 -11.82
C LYS A 363 5.82 -13.68 -12.50
N TYR A 364 4.84 -13.16 -11.78
CA TYR A 364 4.07 -11.99 -12.20
C TYR A 364 4.91 -10.73 -11.94
N VAL A 365 5.36 -10.08 -12.99
CA VAL A 365 6.25 -8.92 -12.90
C VAL A 365 5.73 -7.78 -13.78
N ASP A 366 5.58 -6.62 -13.18
CA ASP A 366 5.42 -5.35 -13.88
C ASP A 366 6.80 -4.70 -14.04
N SER A 367 7.17 -4.34 -15.25
CA SER A 367 8.35 -3.56 -15.56
C SER A 367 7.92 -2.29 -16.28
N SER A 368 8.10 -1.15 -15.64
CA SER A 368 7.61 0.15 -16.11
C SER A 368 8.77 1.09 -16.40
N LEU A 369 8.69 1.75 -17.56
CA LEU A 369 9.55 2.89 -17.89
C LEU A 369 8.65 4.11 -18.08
N GLY A 370 9.01 5.22 -17.44
CA GLY A 370 8.18 6.41 -17.49
C GLY A 370 8.96 7.70 -17.55
N VAL A 371 8.20 8.74 -17.83
CA VAL A 371 8.66 10.13 -17.79
C VAL A 371 7.79 10.90 -16.82
N ASN A 372 8.40 11.82 -16.09
CA ASN A 372 7.71 12.80 -15.28
C ASN A 372 8.08 14.22 -15.73
N TYR A 373 7.13 15.10 -15.63
CA TYR A 373 7.28 16.50 -15.94
C TYR A 373 6.56 17.34 -14.90
N GLN A 374 7.20 18.42 -14.46
CA GLN A 374 6.61 19.40 -13.57
C GLN A 374 7.19 20.78 -13.90
N GLU A 375 6.33 21.79 -14.03
CA GLU A 375 6.77 23.17 -14.23
C GLU A 375 5.76 24.15 -13.60
N ARG A 376 6.32 25.21 -12.99
CA ARG A 376 5.52 26.26 -12.36
C ARG A 376 5.53 27.52 -13.22
N PHE A 377 4.35 27.99 -13.57
CA PHE A 377 4.08 29.23 -14.29
C PHE A 377 3.30 30.20 -13.40
N GLY A 378 3.99 31.12 -12.74
CA GLY A 378 3.35 32.02 -11.78
C GLY A 378 2.63 31.25 -10.65
N PRO A 379 1.31 31.42 -10.48
CA PRO A 379 0.56 30.71 -9.44
C PRO A 379 0.17 29.28 -9.83
N ILE A 380 0.45 28.83 -11.05
CA ILE A 380 0.00 27.54 -11.54
C ILE A 380 1.20 26.57 -11.62
N LEU A 381 1.08 25.43 -10.98
CA LEU A 381 1.99 24.30 -11.09
C LEU A 381 1.33 23.23 -11.97
N PHE A 382 1.90 22.94 -13.13
CA PHE A 382 1.52 21.81 -13.97
C PHE A 382 2.40 20.62 -13.65
N TRP A 383 1.81 19.43 -13.66
CA TRP A 383 2.56 18.18 -13.54
C TRP A 383 1.96 17.08 -14.41
N GLY A 384 2.79 16.18 -14.84
CA GLY A 384 2.39 15.01 -15.60
C GLY A 384 3.35 13.85 -15.40
N LYS A 385 2.83 12.64 -15.50
CA LYS A 385 3.57 11.39 -15.46
C LYS A 385 2.99 10.44 -16.49
N ALA A 386 3.85 9.81 -17.29
CA ALA A 386 3.44 8.75 -18.20
C ALA A 386 4.31 7.51 -17.93
N LEU A 387 3.67 6.35 -17.75
CA LEU A 387 4.32 5.07 -17.50
C LEU A 387 3.90 4.06 -18.56
N LEU A 388 4.86 3.54 -19.30
CA LEU A 388 4.69 2.38 -20.16
C LEU A 388 5.11 1.14 -19.35
N THR A 389 4.14 0.26 -19.08
CA THR A 389 4.34 -0.96 -18.29
C THR A 389 4.25 -2.19 -19.19
N GLN A 390 5.24 -3.03 -19.15
CA GLN A 390 5.20 -4.40 -19.63
C GLN A 390 4.96 -5.32 -18.44
N THR A 391 3.81 -5.93 -18.41
CA THR A 391 3.46 -6.97 -17.43
C THR A 391 3.79 -8.34 -18.01
N TYR A 392 4.56 -9.12 -17.25
CA TYR A 392 4.87 -10.51 -17.57
C TYR A 392 4.06 -11.42 -16.67
N ASN A 393 3.52 -12.51 -17.27
CA ASN A 393 2.75 -13.54 -16.57
C ASN A 393 1.65 -12.94 -15.67
N TRP A 394 0.84 -12.07 -16.28
CA TRP A 394 -0.20 -11.32 -15.56
C TRP A 394 -1.03 -12.24 -14.67
N ASN A 395 -1.10 -11.94 -13.40
CA ASN A 395 -1.84 -12.65 -12.37
C ASN A 395 -1.52 -14.16 -12.26
N HIS A 396 -0.29 -14.57 -12.60
CA HIS A 396 0.16 -15.97 -12.65
C HIS A 396 -0.70 -16.88 -13.54
N TRP A 397 -1.41 -16.30 -14.46
CA TRP A 397 -2.36 -17.03 -15.29
C TRP A 397 -1.67 -17.97 -16.26
N TYR A 398 -2.16 -19.20 -16.34
CA TYR A 398 -1.64 -20.25 -17.18
C TYR A 398 -2.78 -21.04 -17.83
N ASP A 399 -2.70 -21.30 -19.14
CA ASP A 399 -3.59 -22.21 -19.85
C ASP A 399 -2.89 -23.57 -20.04
N PRO A 400 -3.26 -24.59 -19.24
CA PRO A 400 -2.64 -25.91 -19.37
C PRO A 400 -2.97 -26.62 -20.69
N ALA A 401 -4.04 -26.21 -21.37
CA ALA A 401 -4.47 -26.86 -22.61
C ALA A 401 -3.61 -26.49 -23.82
N GLY A 402 -2.82 -25.40 -23.73
CA GLY A 402 -1.84 -25.02 -24.75
C GLY A 402 -2.41 -24.76 -26.15
N THR A 403 -3.73 -24.61 -26.25
CA THR A 403 -4.45 -24.89 -27.50
C THR A 403 -4.60 -23.72 -28.43
N SER A 404 -4.25 -22.49 -28.02
CA SER A 404 -4.68 -21.37 -28.86
C SER A 404 -3.69 -20.25 -29.11
N SER A 405 -2.56 -20.15 -28.40
CA SER A 405 -1.56 -19.10 -28.68
C SER A 405 -0.21 -19.39 -28.07
N PRO A 406 0.90 -19.13 -28.77
CA PRO A 406 2.24 -19.16 -28.18
C PRO A 406 2.38 -18.22 -26.97
N MET A 407 1.58 -17.16 -26.86
CA MET A 407 1.53 -16.26 -25.71
C MET A 407 0.95 -16.95 -24.47
N ARG A 408 0.02 -17.89 -24.64
CA ARG A 408 -0.60 -18.63 -23.54
C ARG A 408 0.31 -19.71 -22.97
N ALA A 409 1.11 -20.34 -23.79
CA ALA A 409 2.10 -21.32 -23.33
C ALA A 409 3.16 -20.73 -22.39
N ASN A 410 3.37 -19.40 -22.43
CA ASN A 410 4.35 -18.69 -21.64
C ASN A 410 3.74 -17.77 -20.54
N GLY A 411 2.42 -17.85 -20.32
CA GLY A 411 1.69 -16.93 -19.48
C GLY A 411 1.20 -15.69 -20.25
N TYR A 412 0.38 -14.87 -19.59
CA TYR A 412 -0.20 -13.68 -20.22
C TYR A 412 0.73 -12.48 -20.04
N ASN A 413 1.17 -11.90 -21.14
CA ASN A 413 1.95 -10.67 -21.15
C ASN A 413 1.06 -9.52 -21.64
N VAL A 414 0.98 -8.46 -20.83
CA VAL A 414 0.12 -7.30 -21.11
C VAL A 414 0.98 -6.05 -21.18
N LYS A 415 0.63 -5.14 -22.09
CA LYS A 415 1.20 -3.78 -22.12
C LYS A 415 0.15 -2.77 -21.73
N SER A 416 0.51 -1.83 -20.89
CA SER A 416 -0.36 -0.72 -20.54
C SER A 416 0.38 0.61 -20.57
N LEU A 417 -0.34 1.67 -20.90
CA LEU A 417 0.13 3.04 -20.80
C LEU A 417 -0.74 3.77 -19.79
N ASN A 418 -0.13 4.24 -18.71
CA ASN A 418 -0.80 5.05 -17.70
C ASN A 418 -0.32 6.50 -17.84
N VAL A 419 -1.25 7.43 -17.98
CA VAL A 419 -0.97 8.85 -18.10
C VAL A 419 -1.71 9.61 -17.01
N PHE A 420 -0.97 10.39 -16.24
CA PHE A 420 -1.49 11.25 -15.18
C PHE A 420 -1.14 12.69 -15.53
N VAL A 421 -2.09 13.59 -15.41
CA VAL A 421 -1.90 15.03 -15.59
C VAL A 421 -2.67 15.80 -14.53
N GLY A 422 -2.11 16.89 -14.09
CA GLY A 422 -2.80 17.74 -13.13
C GLY A 422 -2.21 19.14 -13.06
N CYS A 423 -2.94 20.00 -12.37
CA CYS A 423 -2.48 21.34 -12.05
C CYS A 423 -2.86 21.71 -10.62
N THR A 424 -2.01 22.50 -9.98
CA THR A 424 -2.28 23.11 -8.67
C THR A 424 -2.24 24.62 -8.83
N ILE A 425 -3.26 25.32 -8.34
CA ILE A 425 -3.33 26.77 -8.38
C ILE A 425 -3.10 27.29 -6.96
N PHE A 426 -2.08 28.12 -6.80
CA PHE A 426 -1.79 28.81 -5.55
C PHE A 426 -2.52 30.16 -5.55
N ILE A 427 -3.44 30.34 -4.61
CA ILE A 427 -4.29 31.52 -4.47
C ILE A 427 -3.69 32.45 -3.41
#